data_3858ff4e0abf6a8de11e4f8e2e5b2d18
#
_entry.id   3858ff4e0abf6a8de11e4f8e2e5b2d18
#
_cell.length_a   1.000
_cell.length_b   1.000
_cell.length_c   1.000
_cell.angle_alpha   90.00
_cell.angle_beta   90.00
_cell.angle_gamma   90.00
#
_symmetry.space_group_name_H-M   'P 1'
#
loop_
_entity.id
_entity.type
_entity.pdbx_description
1 polymer ?
#
loop_
_entity_poly.entity_id
_entity_poly.type
_entity_poly.pdbx_seq_one_letter_code
_entity_poly.pdbx_strand_id
1 'polypeptide(L)'
;MPQTFDCPKCGAPVTYEPPTDFNARRSTVRCDYCHSQLIAPNELAGRPAQVVQIKFGLSEGKVSKWVWLVLAIPLFGLIIGGLAAVGALAPLFYSVSRPAIQPVKPVTPVAPVAPKGGSVNTFASVLFDVGKEGIGPGMFNDARSIAVDGAGRIYVGEYTGGRIQVLDPDGKFVTQWSIGDRKTLLRGLAADRKGTVYVVEGGRIDRYRGETGEKMGQVEYARNGFDDVSVGADGGFVAAWQSNRDDIVVFDANGKAVRTIPEAISGTSGDSELSMRVAVDGAGNIFALGRFNDGVFKFGRDGKFINRFGSAGDQPGQFRAAYSIAVDGYGRVYVGDMKGIQVFDANGRYLSVINVKNVAFGMVFNDKNELFVVARDHVVKYAVPAP
;
A
#
# COMPACT_ATOMS: atom_id res chain seq x y z
N MET A 1 -44.71 -4.32 -3.91
CA MET A 1 -44.83 -2.96 -4.51
C MET A 1 -43.55 -2.73 -5.30
N PRO A 2 -43.63 -2.23 -6.53
CA PRO A 2 -42.44 -1.88 -7.30
C PRO A 2 -41.63 -0.81 -6.56
N GLN A 3 -40.33 -0.99 -6.55
CA GLN A 3 -39.37 -0.08 -5.92
C GLN A 3 -38.46 0.51 -6.98
N THR A 4 -38.04 1.75 -6.82
CA THR A 4 -37.16 2.42 -7.79
C THR A 4 -35.81 2.73 -7.17
N PHE A 5 -34.74 2.57 -7.96
CA PHE A 5 -33.39 2.98 -7.63
C PHE A 5 -32.69 3.54 -8.88
N ASP A 6 -31.72 4.38 -8.69
CA ASP A 6 -30.99 4.98 -9.80
C ASP A 6 -29.99 3.99 -10.39
N CYS A 7 -29.95 3.90 -11.71
CA CYS A 7 -28.97 3.08 -12.43
C CYS A 7 -27.55 3.57 -12.11
N PRO A 8 -26.68 2.73 -11.52
CA PRO A 8 -25.32 3.15 -11.18
C PRO A 8 -24.45 3.43 -12.40
N LYS A 9 -24.92 3.09 -13.61
CA LYS A 9 -24.17 3.30 -14.86
C LYS A 9 -24.54 4.59 -15.57
N CYS A 10 -25.82 5.01 -15.54
CA CYS A 10 -26.27 6.18 -16.29
C CYS A 10 -27.13 7.16 -15.46
N GLY A 11 -27.40 6.86 -14.18
CA GLY A 11 -28.21 7.68 -13.31
C GLY A 11 -29.75 7.65 -13.60
N ALA A 12 -30.20 6.89 -14.59
CA ALA A 12 -31.63 6.81 -14.91
C ALA A 12 -32.37 5.96 -13.87
N PRO A 13 -33.63 6.29 -13.51
CA PRO A 13 -34.42 5.49 -12.59
C PRO A 13 -34.75 4.12 -13.16
N VAL A 14 -34.53 3.07 -12.36
CA VAL A 14 -34.81 1.67 -12.69
C VAL A 14 -35.88 1.16 -11.74
N THR A 15 -36.98 0.65 -12.28
CA THR A 15 -38.05 0.03 -11.49
C THR A 15 -37.76 -1.44 -11.28
N TYR A 16 -37.84 -1.90 -10.03
CA TYR A 16 -37.61 -3.29 -9.63
C TYR A 16 -38.81 -3.85 -8.90
N GLU A 17 -39.27 -5.01 -9.33
CA GLU A 17 -40.27 -5.79 -8.63
C GLU A 17 -39.60 -6.98 -7.96
N PRO A 18 -39.59 -7.03 -6.60
CA PRO A 18 -38.98 -8.16 -5.90
C PRO A 18 -39.77 -9.45 -6.21
N PRO A 19 -39.08 -10.58 -6.49
CA PRO A 19 -39.73 -11.84 -6.75
C PRO A 19 -40.48 -12.31 -5.51
N THR A 20 -41.65 -12.88 -5.69
CA THR A 20 -42.49 -13.45 -4.64
C THR A 20 -41.98 -14.80 -4.13
N ASP A 21 -41.00 -15.41 -4.81
CA ASP A 21 -40.43 -16.70 -4.46
C ASP A 21 -39.13 -16.55 -3.67
N PHE A 22 -39.10 -17.09 -2.44
CA PHE A 22 -37.99 -17.00 -1.48
C PHE A 22 -36.70 -17.69 -1.93
N ASN A 23 -36.76 -18.54 -2.97
CA ASN A 23 -35.61 -19.29 -3.49
C ASN A 23 -34.96 -18.68 -4.75
N ALA A 24 -35.45 -17.57 -5.25
CA ALA A 24 -34.88 -16.91 -6.41
C ALA A 24 -33.48 -16.35 -6.11
N ARG A 25 -32.48 -16.84 -6.83
CA ARG A 25 -31.12 -16.29 -6.83
C ARG A 25 -31.19 -14.84 -7.30
N ARG A 26 -30.28 -13.99 -6.75
CA ARG A 26 -30.09 -12.55 -7.01
C ARG A 26 -30.77 -12.07 -8.28
N SER A 27 -31.83 -11.28 -8.11
CA SER A 27 -32.58 -10.75 -9.25
C SER A 27 -31.75 -9.73 -10.00
N THR A 28 -31.52 -10.00 -11.27
CA THR A 28 -30.93 -9.01 -12.18
C THR A 28 -32.05 -8.26 -12.86
N VAL A 29 -31.92 -6.93 -12.97
CA VAL A 29 -32.81 -6.04 -13.70
C VAL A 29 -32.03 -5.35 -14.82
N ARG A 30 -32.68 -5.10 -15.94
CA ARG A 30 -32.06 -4.37 -17.06
C ARG A 30 -32.48 -2.91 -17.00
N CYS A 31 -31.52 -2.00 -17.10
CA CYS A 31 -31.81 -0.59 -17.23
C CYS A 31 -32.38 -0.30 -18.64
N ASP A 32 -33.58 0.28 -18.72
CA ASP A 32 -34.21 0.59 -19.99
C ASP A 32 -33.48 1.69 -20.78
N TYR A 33 -32.68 2.51 -20.09
CA TYR A 33 -31.98 3.64 -20.69
C TYR A 33 -30.59 3.26 -21.27
N CYS A 34 -29.78 2.54 -20.53
CA CYS A 34 -28.43 2.15 -20.99
C CYS A 34 -28.28 0.65 -21.28
N HIS A 35 -29.35 -0.11 -21.14
CA HIS A 35 -29.45 -1.56 -21.38
C HIS A 35 -28.50 -2.43 -20.56
N SER A 36 -27.87 -1.88 -19.51
CA SER A 36 -26.98 -2.63 -18.61
C SER A 36 -27.78 -3.56 -17.72
N GLN A 37 -27.25 -4.77 -17.51
CA GLN A 37 -27.74 -5.67 -16.48
C GLN A 37 -27.24 -5.22 -15.11
N LEU A 38 -28.15 -5.05 -14.16
CA LEU A 38 -27.90 -4.57 -12.81
C LEU A 38 -28.34 -5.64 -11.81
N ILE A 39 -27.67 -5.71 -10.68
CA ILE A 39 -28.14 -6.51 -9.53
C ILE A 39 -28.91 -5.56 -8.62
N ALA A 40 -30.15 -5.88 -8.30
CA ALA A 40 -30.95 -5.08 -7.39
C ALA A 40 -30.26 -4.93 -6.02
N PRO A 41 -30.23 -3.74 -5.42
CA PRO A 41 -29.66 -3.52 -4.10
C PRO A 41 -30.24 -4.47 -3.05
N ASN A 42 -29.41 -5.01 -2.15
CA ASN A 42 -29.84 -5.96 -1.12
C ASN A 42 -30.94 -5.42 -0.20
N GLU A 43 -30.98 -4.11 0.00
CA GLU A 43 -32.00 -3.40 0.80
C GLU A 43 -33.39 -3.49 0.19
N LEU A 44 -33.48 -3.59 -1.14
CA LEU A 44 -34.72 -3.73 -1.88
C LEU A 44 -35.16 -5.19 -2.01
N ALA A 45 -34.27 -6.15 -1.74
CA ALA A 45 -34.54 -7.56 -1.83
C ALA A 45 -35.25 -8.16 -0.60
N GLY A 46 -35.62 -7.36 0.40
CA GLY A 46 -36.44 -7.76 1.54
C GLY A 46 -35.84 -8.80 2.49
N ARG A 47 -34.50 -8.96 2.53
CA ARG A 47 -33.84 -9.90 3.45
C ARG A 47 -33.25 -9.17 4.65
N PRO A 48 -33.62 -9.54 5.90
CA PRO A 48 -32.88 -9.09 7.06
C PRO A 48 -31.45 -9.62 6.98
N ALA A 49 -30.46 -8.78 7.34
CA ALA A 49 -29.06 -9.19 7.42
C ALA A 49 -28.94 -10.41 8.33
N GLN A 50 -28.64 -11.58 7.77
CA GLN A 50 -28.31 -12.75 8.56
C GLN A 50 -26.90 -12.56 9.10
N VAL A 51 -26.81 -12.30 10.41
CA VAL A 51 -25.55 -12.43 11.15
C VAL A 51 -25.19 -13.90 11.16
N VAL A 52 -24.27 -14.30 10.31
CA VAL A 52 -23.68 -15.65 10.33
C VAL A 52 -22.76 -15.70 11.55
N GLN A 53 -23.26 -16.22 12.65
CA GLN A 53 -22.42 -16.63 13.76
C GLN A 53 -21.67 -17.90 13.33
N ILE A 54 -20.41 -17.76 12.95
CA ILE A 54 -19.51 -18.89 12.77
C ILE A 54 -19.17 -19.41 14.18
N LYS A 55 -19.90 -20.39 14.66
CA LYS A 55 -19.47 -21.19 15.81
C LYS A 55 -18.35 -22.10 15.35
N PHE A 56 -17.12 -21.77 15.72
CA PHE A 56 -16.03 -22.74 15.69
C PHE A 56 -16.35 -23.84 16.73
N GLY A 57 -16.95 -24.92 16.29
CA GLY A 57 -17.08 -26.14 17.07
C GLY A 57 -15.70 -26.79 17.15
N LEU A 58 -14.98 -26.55 18.23
CA LEU A 58 -13.92 -27.46 18.64
C LEU A 58 -14.61 -28.77 19.07
N SER A 59 -14.64 -29.77 18.19
CA SER A 59 -14.99 -31.12 18.57
C SER A 59 -13.86 -31.63 19.48
N GLU A 60 -14.15 -31.82 20.76
CA GLU A 60 -13.30 -32.57 21.65
C GLU A 60 -13.27 -34.04 21.20
N GLY A 61 -12.45 -34.32 20.19
CA GLY A 61 -12.07 -35.68 19.85
C GLY A 61 -11.16 -36.21 20.95
N LYS A 62 -11.62 -37.21 21.70
CA LYS A 62 -10.81 -37.99 22.66
C LYS A 62 -9.58 -38.52 21.95
N VAL A 63 -8.43 -37.87 22.17
CA VAL A 63 -7.13 -38.35 21.67
C VAL A 63 -6.86 -39.71 22.36
N SER A 64 -6.83 -40.77 21.56
CA SER A 64 -6.52 -42.11 22.02
C SER A 64 -5.14 -42.12 22.69
N LYS A 65 -5.03 -42.77 23.84
CA LYS A 65 -3.79 -42.95 24.62
C LYS A 65 -2.61 -43.52 23.81
N TRP A 66 -2.88 -44.10 22.65
CA TRP A 66 -1.88 -44.59 21.70
C TRP A 66 -1.07 -43.49 20.99
N VAL A 67 -1.61 -42.29 20.82
CA VAL A 67 -0.91 -41.17 20.18
C VAL A 67 0.27 -40.68 21.03
N TRP A 68 0.17 -40.77 22.36
CA TRP A 68 1.26 -40.41 23.25
C TRP A 68 2.42 -41.43 23.24
N LEU A 69 2.16 -42.68 22.92
CA LEU A 69 3.18 -43.72 22.87
C LEU A 69 4.05 -43.62 21.62
N VAL A 70 3.53 -43.09 20.49
CA VAL A 70 4.28 -42.88 19.23
C VAL A 70 5.14 -41.61 19.27
N LEU A 71 4.76 -40.64 20.08
CA LEU A 71 5.56 -39.36 20.20
C LEU A 71 6.64 -39.45 21.29
N ALA A 72 6.56 -40.40 22.24
CA ALA A 72 7.54 -40.55 23.31
C ALA A 72 8.81 -41.31 22.91
N ILE A 73 8.74 -42.20 21.92
CA ILE A 73 9.85 -43.06 21.51
C ILE A 73 11.02 -42.29 20.84
N PRO A 74 10.80 -41.26 19.97
CA PRO A 74 11.92 -40.51 19.38
C PRO A 74 12.59 -39.55 20.36
N LEU A 75 11.93 -39.09 21.43
CA LEU A 75 12.56 -38.19 22.42
C LEU A 75 13.54 -38.88 23.36
N PHE A 76 13.31 -40.16 23.66
CA PHE A 76 14.22 -40.93 24.50
C PHE A 76 15.49 -41.38 23.78
N GLY A 77 15.45 -41.53 22.44
CA GLY A 77 16.61 -41.87 21.63
C GLY A 77 17.62 -40.70 21.47
N LEU A 78 17.15 -39.45 21.55
CA LEU A 78 17.99 -38.26 21.43
C LEU A 78 18.75 -37.91 22.74
N ILE A 79 18.29 -38.34 23.88
CA ILE A 79 18.91 -38.06 25.18
C ILE A 79 20.08 -39.04 25.46
N ILE A 80 20.02 -40.30 25.00
CA ILE A 80 21.06 -41.33 25.23
C ILE A 80 22.15 -41.27 24.14
N GLY A 81 21.84 -40.84 22.91
CA GLY A 81 22.83 -40.70 21.82
C GLY A 81 23.71 -39.45 21.92
N GLY A 82 23.32 -38.45 22.70
CA GLY A 82 24.03 -37.16 22.80
C GLY A 82 25.22 -37.11 23.77
N LEU A 83 25.41 -38.15 24.59
CA LEU A 83 26.48 -38.16 25.61
C LEU A 83 27.76 -38.95 25.21
N ALA A 84 27.76 -39.60 24.04
CA ALA A 84 28.90 -40.41 23.61
C ALA A 84 29.78 -39.79 22.47
N ALA A 85 29.42 -38.60 21.96
CA ALA A 85 30.10 -37.97 20.80
C ALA A 85 30.85 -36.66 21.11
N VAL A 86 31.13 -36.33 22.36
CA VAL A 86 31.85 -35.09 22.76
C VAL A 86 33.35 -35.33 22.98
N GLY A 87 33.93 -36.39 22.44
CA GLY A 87 35.30 -36.77 22.75
C GLY A 87 36.32 -36.80 21.61
N ALA A 88 36.00 -36.48 20.36
CA ALA A 88 37.05 -36.49 19.33
C ALA A 88 36.58 -35.76 18.06
N LEU A 89 36.76 -34.46 17.97
CA LEU A 89 37.00 -33.69 16.73
C LEU A 89 37.04 -32.18 17.05
N ALA A 90 38.09 -31.70 17.62
CA ALA A 90 38.62 -30.37 17.39
C ALA A 90 40.06 -30.56 16.88
N PRO A 91 40.62 -29.74 16.06
CA PRO A 91 40.21 -28.45 15.52
C PRO A 91 40.42 -28.36 13.98
N LEU A 92 39.63 -27.63 13.29
CA LEU A 92 39.99 -26.92 12.05
C LEU A 92 38.88 -25.91 11.67
N PHE A 93 38.63 -24.98 12.60
CA PHE A 93 37.94 -23.76 12.19
C PHE A 93 38.98 -22.68 11.89
N TYR A 94 39.25 -22.48 10.63
CA TYR A 94 39.88 -21.28 10.13
C TYR A 94 39.04 -20.09 10.57
N SER A 95 39.55 -19.29 11.50
CA SER A 95 38.96 -18.03 11.90
C SER A 95 39.16 -17.02 10.77
N VAL A 96 38.17 -16.90 9.90
CA VAL A 96 38.04 -15.73 9.05
C VAL A 96 37.56 -14.61 9.99
N SER A 97 38.51 -13.77 10.43
CA SER A 97 38.21 -12.56 11.16
C SER A 97 37.36 -11.65 10.28
N ARG A 98 36.04 -11.67 10.47
CA ARG A 98 35.18 -10.60 9.95
C ARG A 98 35.58 -9.32 10.68
N PRO A 99 35.85 -8.20 9.97
CA PRO A 99 36.04 -6.94 10.66
C PRO A 99 34.77 -6.65 11.48
N ALA A 100 34.93 -6.47 12.80
CA ALA A 100 33.84 -6.09 13.67
C ALA A 100 33.26 -4.76 13.17
N ILE A 101 32.06 -4.81 12.61
CA ILE A 101 31.27 -3.60 12.37
C ILE A 101 31.01 -3.04 13.76
N GLN A 102 31.65 -1.93 14.11
CA GLN A 102 31.36 -1.25 15.35
C GLN A 102 29.86 -0.86 15.32
N PRO A 103 29.08 -1.18 16.36
CA PRO A 103 27.71 -0.74 16.41
C PRO A 103 27.71 0.79 16.36
N VAL A 104 27.12 1.34 15.32
CA VAL A 104 26.83 2.77 15.23
C VAL A 104 25.97 3.10 16.45
N LYS A 105 26.48 3.99 17.34
CA LYS A 105 25.71 4.42 18.50
C LYS A 105 24.33 4.86 18.02
N PRO A 106 23.23 4.38 18.62
CA PRO A 106 21.91 4.86 18.27
C PRO A 106 21.91 6.39 18.38
N VAL A 107 21.62 7.06 17.28
CA VAL A 107 21.35 8.50 17.32
C VAL A 107 20.10 8.65 18.18
N THR A 108 20.25 9.26 19.36
CA THR A 108 19.12 9.52 20.25
C THR A 108 18.04 10.23 19.44
N PRO A 109 16.80 9.75 19.41
CA PRO A 109 15.72 10.46 18.73
C PRO A 109 15.66 11.88 19.31
N VAL A 110 15.80 12.88 18.43
CA VAL A 110 15.59 14.27 18.84
C VAL A 110 14.15 14.38 19.32
N ALA A 111 13.96 14.68 20.60
CA ALA A 111 12.63 14.80 21.19
C ALA A 111 11.79 15.78 20.38
N PRO A 112 10.52 15.45 20.06
CA PRO A 112 9.63 16.35 19.33
C PRO A 112 9.48 17.65 20.10
N VAL A 113 9.78 18.77 19.45
CA VAL A 113 9.42 20.08 20.01
C VAL A 113 7.91 20.20 19.92
N ALA A 114 7.20 20.10 21.05
CA ALA A 114 5.77 20.29 21.09
C ALA A 114 5.42 21.69 20.55
N PRO A 115 4.46 21.83 19.62
CA PRO A 115 4.00 23.13 19.18
C PRO A 115 3.33 23.84 20.36
N LYS A 116 3.79 25.05 20.67
CA LYS A 116 3.08 25.95 21.59
C LYS A 116 1.70 26.21 21.05
N GLY A 117 0.67 25.90 21.84
CA GLY A 117 -0.73 26.00 21.47
C GLY A 117 -1.10 27.40 20.95
N GLY A 118 -1.92 27.41 19.89
CA GLY A 118 -2.55 28.60 19.37
C GLY A 118 -2.66 28.56 17.85
N SER A 119 -3.87 28.50 17.33
CA SER A 119 -4.31 28.56 15.92
C SER A 119 -4.26 27.24 15.15
N VAL A 120 -5.40 26.93 14.57
CA VAL A 120 -5.58 25.86 13.56
C VAL A 120 -4.76 26.27 12.33
N ASN A 121 -3.46 26.08 12.33
CA ASN A 121 -2.66 26.18 11.13
C ASN A 121 -2.96 24.94 10.29
N THR A 122 -3.84 25.09 9.33
CA THR A 122 -3.97 24.13 8.23
C THR A 122 -2.67 24.15 7.46
N PHE A 123 -1.80 23.18 7.72
CA PHE A 123 -0.51 23.03 6.98
C PHE A 123 -0.74 22.90 5.47
N ALA A 124 -1.95 22.51 5.06
CA ALA A 124 -2.34 22.40 3.66
C ALA A 124 -3.76 22.93 3.45
N SER A 125 -4.03 23.50 2.27
CA SER A 125 -5.37 23.91 1.86
C SER A 125 -5.92 23.00 0.78
N VAL A 126 -7.20 22.63 0.87
CA VAL A 126 -7.89 21.82 -0.13
C VAL A 126 -8.11 22.62 -1.39
N LEU A 127 -7.66 22.11 -2.53
CA LEU A 127 -7.91 22.65 -3.86
C LEU A 127 -9.15 22.05 -4.49
N PHE A 128 -9.34 20.73 -4.34
CA PHE A 128 -10.59 20.03 -4.63
C PHE A 128 -10.72 18.76 -3.76
N ASP A 129 -11.95 18.30 -3.60
CA ASP A 129 -12.33 17.02 -2.97
C ASP A 129 -13.43 16.41 -3.85
N VAL A 130 -13.11 15.33 -4.58
CA VAL A 130 -13.97 14.72 -5.58
C VAL A 130 -14.12 13.22 -5.34
N GLY A 131 -15.26 12.68 -5.75
CA GLY A 131 -15.57 11.28 -5.61
C GLY A 131 -16.64 11.02 -4.56
N LYS A 132 -17.12 9.82 -4.56
CA LYS A 132 -18.04 9.22 -3.58
C LYS A 132 -18.01 7.71 -3.75
N GLU A 133 -18.54 6.97 -2.80
CA GLU A 133 -18.66 5.52 -2.90
C GLU A 133 -19.51 5.10 -4.09
N GLY A 134 -19.02 4.15 -4.90
CA GLY A 134 -19.75 3.59 -6.03
C GLY A 134 -18.87 3.06 -7.15
N ILE A 135 -19.51 2.62 -8.23
CA ILE A 135 -18.87 1.97 -9.40
C ILE A 135 -18.96 2.80 -10.68
N GLY A 136 -19.63 3.96 -10.65
CA GLY A 136 -19.77 4.86 -11.79
C GLY A 136 -18.55 5.73 -12.06
N PRO A 137 -18.58 6.54 -13.14
CA PRO A 137 -17.58 7.56 -13.41
C PRO A 137 -17.42 8.53 -12.25
N GLY A 138 -16.16 8.74 -11.79
CA GLY A 138 -15.87 9.58 -10.64
C GLY A 138 -16.35 9.04 -9.29
N MET A 139 -16.78 7.77 -9.22
CA MET A 139 -17.12 7.07 -7.99
C MET A 139 -16.08 5.97 -7.74
N PHE A 140 -15.73 5.73 -6.48
CA PHE A 140 -14.69 4.79 -6.11
C PHE A 140 -15.19 3.76 -5.10
N ASN A 141 -14.71 2.52 -5.25
CA ASN A 141 -14.98 1.44 -4.31
C ASN A 141 -13.65 0.85 -3.84
N ASP A 142 -13.18 1.30 -2.68
CA ASP A 142 -11.91 0.90 -2.08
C ASP A 142 -10.67 1.33 -2.89
N ALA A 143 -10.64 2.57 -3.37
CA ALA A 143 -9.47 3.16 -4.01
C ALA A 143 -8.34 3.34 -2.99
N ARG A 144 -7.15 2.81 -3.28
CA ARG A 144 -5.99 2.84 -2.36
C ARG A 144 -4.70 3.30 -3.01
N SER A 145 -4.65 3.40 -4.32
CA SER A 145 -3.45 3.79 -5.05
C SER A 145 -3.74 4.98 -5.95
N ILE A 146 -2.78 5.90 -6.05
CA ILE A 146 -2.91 7.11 -6.86
C ILE A 146 -1.58 7.44 -7.51
N ALA A 147 -1.62 7.89 -8.76
CA ALA A 147 -0.47 8.37 -9.49
C ALA A 147 -0.85 9.60 -10.33
N VAL A 148 0.13 10.44 -10.65
CA VAL A 148 -0.05 11.61 -11.51
C VAL A 148 1.07 11.64 -12.53
N ASP A 149 0.75 11.86 -13.81
CA ASP A 149 1.73 11.98 -14.88
C ASP A 149 2.16 13.43 -15.15
N GLY A 150 3.09 13.63 -16.10
CA GLY A 150 3.59 14.95 -16.45
C GLY A 150 2.57 15.88 -17.14
N ALA A 151 1.46 15.34 -17.64
CA ALA A 151 0.33 16.12 -18.15
C ALA A 151 -0.68 16.49 -17.04
N GLY A 152 -0.45 15.99 -15.80
CA GLY A 152 -1.32 16.21 -14.65
C GLY A 152 -2.53 15.29 -14.61
N ARG A 153 -2.61 14.26 -15.45
CA ARG A 153 -3.68 13.25 -15.37
C ARG A 153 -3.51 12.44 -14.11
N ILE A 154 -4.61 12.20 -13.43
CA ILE A 154 -4.67 11.52 -12.14
C ILE A 154 -5.20 10.09 -12.39
N TYR A 155 -4.44 9.11 -11.99
CA TYR A 155 -4.78 7.69 -12.07
C TYR A 155 -5.13 7.19 -10.69
N VAL A 156 -6.35 6.68 -10.51
CA VAL A 156 -6.88 6.19 -9.23
C VAL A 156 -7.16 4.72 -9.33
N GLY A 157 -6.42 3.92 -8.58
CA GLY A 157 -6.50 2.46 -8.60
C GLY A 157 -7.31 1.90 -7.44
N GLU A 158 -8.29 1.05 -7.74
CA GLU A 158 -9.05 0.29 -6.73
C GLU A 158 -8.31 -0.98 -6.34
N TYR A 159 -8.20 -1.21 -5.05
CA TYR A 159 -7.45 -2.33 -4.47
C TYR A 159 -8.02 -3.67 -4.89
N THR A 160 -9.37 -3.80 -4.91
CA THR A 160 -10.08 -4.98 -5.37
C THR A 160 -10.72 -4.72 -6.73
N GLY A 161 -10.72 -5.73 -7.63
CA GLY A 161 -11.30 -5.61 -8.97
C GLY A 161 -10.42 -4.90 -9.99
N GLY A 162 -9.30 -4.31 -9.59
CA GLY A 162 -8.26 -3.78 -10.46
C GLY A 162 -8.73 -2.71 -11.46
N ARG A 163 -9.77 -1.96 -11.11
CA ARG A 163 -10.24 -0.82 -11.90
C ARG A 163 -9.34 0.38 -11.66
N ILE A 164 -8.96 1.06 -12.74
CA ILE A 164 -8.22 2.31 -12.69
C ILE A 164 -9.05 3.37 -13.41
N GLN A 165 -9.39 4.45 -12.69
CA GLN A 165 -10.03 5.61 -13.28
C GLN A 165 -8.99 6.69 -13.58
N VAL A 166 -9.17 7.37 -14.69
CA VAL A 166 -8.35 8.48 -15.14
C VAL A 166 -9.16 9.76 -14.98
N LEU A 167 -8.64 10.71 -14.21
CA LEU A 167 -9.21 12.04 -14.05
C LEU A 167 -8.29 13.05 -14.71
N ASP A 168 -8.86 14.19 -15.12
CA ASP A 168 -8.10 15.34 -15.57
C ASP A 168 -7.43 16.08 -14.38
N PRO A 169 -6.58 17.10 -14.61
CA PRO A 169 -5.93 17.86 -13.55
C PRO A 169 -6.88 18.59 -12.59
N ASP A 170 -8.14 18.77 -12.97
CA ASP A 170 -9.19 19.38 -12.16
C ASP A 170 -10.05 18.37 -11.42
N GLY A 171 -9.71 17.07 -11.53
CA GLY A 171 -10.40 15.98 -10.85
C GLY A 171 -11.66 15.47 -11.55
N LYS A 172 -11.92 15.87 -12.80
CA LYS A 172 -13.07 15.38 -13.59
C LYS A 172 -12.73 14.05 -14.23
N PHE A 173 -13.69 13.14 -14.24
CA PHE A 173 -13.56 11.84 -14.90
C PHE A 173 -13.32 11.99 -16.41
N VAL A 174 -12.31 11.29 -16.92
CA VAL A 174 -11.97 11.21 -18.35
C VAL A 174 -12.30 9.84 -18.90
N THR A 175 -11.73 8.78 -18.32
CA THR A 175 -11.92 7.40 -18.78
C THR A 175 -11.60 6.42 -17.65
N GLN A 176 -11.79 5.14 -17.91
CA GLN A 176 -11.38 4.07 -17.02
C GLN A 176 -10.97 2.82 -17.78
N TRP A 177 -10.12 2.05 -17.19
CA TRP A 177 -9.71 0.73 -17.65
C TRP A 177 -9.48 -0.22 -16.48
N SER A 178 -9.17 -1.47 -16.73
CA SER A 178 -8.93 -2.46 -15.69
C SER A 178 -7.68 -3.27 -16.01
N ILE A 179 -6.98 -3.71 -14.98
CA ILE A 179 -5.91 -4.71 -15.10
C ILE A 179 -6.46 -6.03 -15.64
N GLY A 180 -5.59 -6.86 -16.21
CA GLY A 180 -5.99 -8.10 -16.88
C GLY A 180 -6.70 -9.11 -15.97
N ASP A 181 -6.19 -9.31 -14.75
CA ASP A 181 -6.79 -10.20 -13.76
C ASP A 181 -7.47 -9.43 -12.62
N ARG A 182 -8.80 -9.32 -12.73
CA ARG A 182 -9.63 -8.61 -11.72
C ARG A 182 -9.70 -9.31 -10.36
N LYS A 183 -9.19 -10.53 -10.21
CA LYS A 183 -9.11 -11.23 -8.93
C LYS A 183 -7.84 -10.87 -8.17
N THR A 184 -6.87 -10.34 -8.87
CA THR A 184 -5.60 -9.90 -8.29
C THR A 184 -5.76 -8.54 -7.61
N LEU A 185 -5.10 -8.36 -6.47
CA LEU A 185 -5.12 -7.10 -5.74
C LEU A 185 -4.14 -6.10 -6.39
N LEU A 186 -4.61 -4.87 -6.63
CA LEU A 186 -3.78 -3.76 -7.05
C LEU A 186 -3.12 -3.15 -5.81
N ARG A 187 -1.81 -3.37 -5.64
CA ARG A 187 -1.07 -3.00 -4.43
C ARG A 187 -0.37 -1.66 -4.52
N GLY A 188 0.14 -1.30 -5.69
CA GLY A 188 0.87 -0.06 -5.93
C GLY A 188 0.59 0.50 -7.32
N LEU A 189 0.70 1.82 -7.44
CA LEU A 189 0.48 2.55 -8.69
C LEU A 189 1.45 3.73 -8.75
N ALA A 190 2.18 3.85 -9.85
CA ALA A 190 2.99 5.02 -10.13
C ALA A 190 2.86 5.40 -11.61
N ALA A 191 3.17 6.64 -11.97
CA ALA A 191 3.17 7.10 -13.36
C ALA A 191 4.46 7.87 -13.66
N ASP A 192 5.00 7.69 -14.85
CA ASP A 192 6.07 8.54 -15.35
C ASP A 192 5.51 9.81 -16.02
N ARG A 193 6.39 10.75 -16.30
CA ARG A 193 6.00 12.02 -16.95
C ARG A 193 5.46 11.85 -18.37
N LYS A 194 5.71 10.70 -19.01
CA LYS A 194 5.26 10.39 -20.37
C LYS A 194 3.88 9.70 -20.40
N GLY A 195 3.30 9.41 -19.23
CA GLY A 195 2.02 8.75 -19.09
C GLY A 195 2.08 7.23 -19.12
N THR A 196 3.26 6.62 -18.89
CA THR A 196 3.36 5.19 -18.60
C THR A 196 2.94 4.97 -17.15
N VAL A 197 1.96 4.11 -16.94
CA VAL A 197 1.48 3.73 -15.61
C VAL A 197 2.05 2.37 -15.23
N TYR A 198 2.74 2.33 -14.09
CA TYR A 198 3.30 1.13 -13.47
C TYR A 198 2.32 0.63 -12.44
N VAL A 199 1.88 -0.61 -12.58
CA VAL A 199 0.89 -1.23 -11.70
C VAL A 199 1.49 -2.44 -11.02
N VAL A 200 1.45 -2.45 -9.68
CA VAL A 200 1.83 -3.62 -8.89
C VAL A 200 0.61 -4.51 -8.72
N GLU A 201 0.60 -5.64 -9.41
CA GLU A 201 -0.47 -6.64 -9.35
C GLU A 201 0.10 -8.06 -9.25
N GLY A 202 -0.39 -8.88 -8.34
CA GLY A 202 0.09 -10.25 -8.16
C GLY A 202 1.59 -10.37 -7.89
N GLY A 203 2.20 -9.35 -7.31
CA GLY A 203 3.64 -9.27 -7.06
C GLY A 203 4.48 -8.96 -8.30
N ARG A 204 3.87 -8.59 -9.43
CA ARG A 204 4.53 -8.13 -10.65
C ARG A 204 4.35 -6.63 -10.82
N ILE A 205 5.22 -6.01 -11.61
CA ILE A 205 5.05 -4.64 -12.08
C ILE A 205 4.75 -4.70 -13.57
N ASP A 206 3.51 -4.40 -13.92
CA ASP A 206 3.05 -4.30 -15.30
C ASP A 206 3.01 -2.83 -15.74
N ARG A 207 3.35 -2.56 -16.99
CA ARG A 207 3.34 -1.23 -17.59
C ARG A 207 2.14 -1.07 -18.51
N TYR A 208 1.44 0.04 -18.37
CA TYR A 208 0.27 0.38 -19.17
C TYR A 208 0.39 1.78 -19.76
N ARG A 209 -0.18 2.00 -20.93
CA ARG A 209 -0.44 3.33 -21.45
C ARG A 209 -1.58 3.95 -20.64
N GLY A 210 -1.31 5.00 -19.89
CA GLY A 210 -2.25 5.53 -18.90
C GLY A 210 -3.59 5.96 -19.48
N GLU A 211 -3.59 6.56 -20.68
CA GLU A 211 -4.83 7.03 -21.33
C GLU A 211 -5.77 5.90 -21.76
N THR A 212 -5.22 4.78 -22.24
CA THR A 212 -5.99 3.72 -22.89
C THR A 212 -6.10 2.44 -22.08
N GLY A 213 -5.20 2.23 -21.10
CA GLY A 213 -5.05 0.97 -20.39
C GLY A 213 -4.45 -0.15 -21.26
N GLU A 214 -3.82 0.20 -22.38
CA GLU A 214 -3.09 -0.77 -23.21
C GLU A 214 -1.88 -1.28 -22.44
N LYS A 215 -1.77 -2.61 -22.27
CA LYS A 215 -0.64 -3.25 -21.62
C LYS A 215 0.60 -3.17 -22.51
N MET A 216 1.63 -2.48 -22.04
CA MET A 216 2.89 -2.28 -22.76
C MET A 216 3.93 -3.35 -22.48
N GLY A 217 3.71 -4.17 -21.44
CA GLY A 217 4.60 -5.24 -21.03
C GLY A 217 4.80 -5.29 -19.52
N GLN A 218 5.69 -6.15 -19.08
CA GLN A 218 6.04 -6.37 -17.68
C GLN A 218 7.47 -5.90 -17.43
N VAL A 219 7.77 -5.48 -16.21
CA VAL A 219 9.15 -5.26 -15.76
C VAL A 219 9.78 -6.60 -15.43
N GLU A 220 10.86 -6.92 -16.12
CA GLU A 220 11.58 -8.18 -15.92
C GLU A 220 12.37 -8.15 -14.60
N TYR A 221 12.10 -9.13 -13.73
CA TYR A 221 12.85 -9.37 -12.50
C TYR A 221 12.82 -10.85 -12.12
N ALA A 222 13.76 -11.26 -11.26
CA ALA A 222 14.01 -12.67 -10.96
C ALA A 222 12.79 -13.44 -10.43
N ARG A 223 11.92 -12.81 -9.63
CA ARG A 223 10.72 -13.41 -9.05
C ARG A 223 9.65 -12.35 -8.83
N ASN A 224 8.39 -12.79 -8.76
CA ASN A 224 7.30 -11.98 -8.24
C ASN A 224 7.53 -11.68 -6.75
N GLY A 225 6.92 -10.61 -6.25
CA GLY A 225 7.05 -10.23 -4.83
C GLY A 225 7.05 -8.72 -4.61
N PHE A 226 6.78 -7.93 -5.66
CA PHE A 226 6.66 -6.49 -5.52
C PHE A 226 5.37 -6.11 -4.75
N ASP A 227 5.50 -5.14 -3.86
CA ASP A 227 4.40 -4.63 -3.02
C ASP A 227 4.10 -3.15 -3.31
N ASP A 228 5.09 -2.40 -3.78
CA ASP A 228 4.95 -0.98 -4.11
C ASP A 228 5.97 -0.52 -5.15
N VAL A 229 5.70 0.63 -5.80
CA VAL A 229 6.57 1.25 -6.80
C VAL A 229 6.49 2.77 -6.75
N SER A 230 7.62 3.45 -6.92
CA SER A 230 7.71 4.91 -6.97
C SER A 230 8.66 5.34 -8.09
N VAL A 231 8.21 6.25 -8.96
CA VAL A 231 8.98 6.76 -10.12
C VAL A 231 9.79 7.98 -9.71
N GLY A 232 11.07 7.99 -10.07
CA GLY A 232 11.99 9.10 -9.84
C GLY A 232 11.95 10.18 -10.92
N ALA A 233 12.54 11.32 -10.63
CA ALA A 233 12.59 12.48 -11.54
C ALA A 233 13.37 12.19 -12.84
N ASP A 234 14.31 11.24 -12.81
CA ASP A 234 15.12 10.80 -13.94
C ASP A 234 14.42 9.75 -14.83
N GLY A 235 13.19 9.37 -14.48
CA GLY A 235 12.41 8.33 -15.17
C GLY A 235 12.75 6.89 -14.75
N GLY A 236 13.77 6.71 -13.92
CA GLY A 236 13.99 5.45 -13.20
C GLY A 236 12.95 5.27 -12.10
N PHE A 237 12.89 4.11 -11.49
CA PHE A 237 11.94 3.87 -10.41
C PHE A 237 12.53 2.93 -9.35
N VAL A 238 11.96 3.00 -8.17
CA VAL A 238 12.26 2.10 -7.06
C VAL A 238 11.04 1.25 -6.74
N ALA A 239 11.27 0.01 -6.35
CA ALA A 239 10.19 -0.90 -5.98
C ALA A 239 10.51 -1.65 -4.69
N ALA A 240 9.50 -1.78 -3.84
CA ALA A 240 9.53 -2.63 -2.67
C ALA A 240 9.36 -4.08 -3.10
N TRP A 241 10.30 -4.95 -2.79
CA TRP A 241 10.26 -6.37 -3.13
C TRP A 241 10.27 -7.24 -1.88
N GLN A 242 9.23 -8.06 -1.74
CA GLN A 242 8.98 -8.88 -0.56
C GLN A 242 8.68 -10.33 -0.96
N SER A 243 9.72 -11.09 -1.29
CA SER A 243 9.55 -12.51 -1.59
C SER A 243 10.03 -13.42 -0.46
N ASN A 244 11.08 -13.08 0.25
CA ASN A 244 11.58 -13.73 1.47
C ASN A 244 12.29 -12.72 2.38
N ARG A 245 12.48 -11.50 1.88
CA ARG A 245 13.19 -10.38 2.52
C ARG A 245 12.52 -9.10 2.07
N ASP A 246 12.78 -8.03 2.77
CA ASP A 246 12.31 -6.68 2.47
C ASP A 246 13.39 -5.91 1.68
N ASP A 247 13.58 -6.30 0.43
CA ASP A 247 14.56 -5.67 -0.45
C ASP A 247 13.95 -4.44 -1.16
N ILE A 248 14.78 -3.43 -1.46
CA ILE A 248 14.42 -2.37 -2.40
C ILE A 248 15.19 -2.61 -3.70
N VAL A 249 14.49 -2.62 -4.82
CA VAL A 249 15.09 -2.76 -6.14
C VAL A 249 15.01 -1.43 -6.87
N VAL A 250 16.15 -0.96 -7.39
CA VAL A 250 16.26 0.27 -8.18
C VAL A 250 16.36 -0.11 -9.65
N PHE A 251 15.51 0.49 -10.47
CA PHE A 251 15.46 0.29 -11.90
C PHE A 251 15.82 1.58 -12.64
N ASP A 252 16.46 1.44 -13.79
CA ASP A 252 16.62 2.55 -14.74
C ASP A 252 15.30 2.85 -15.48
N ALA A 253 15.30 3.91 -16.30
CA ALA A 253 14.13 4.31 -17.09
C ALA A 253 13.69 3.27 -18.14
N ASN A 254 14.54 2.28 -18.47
CA ASN A 254 14.20 1.19 -19.37
C ASN A 254 13.60 -0.02 -18.63
N GLY A 255 13.56 0.03 -17.30
CA GLY A 255 13.06 -1.07 -16.46
C GLY A 255 14.10 -2.15 -16.18
N LYS A 256 15.40 -1.88 -16.40
CA LYS A 256 16.49 -2.76 -16.01
C LYS A 256 16.86 -2.52 -14.56
N ALA A 257 16.90 -3.58 -13.74
CA ALA A 257 17.39 -3.50 -12.37
C ALA A 257 18.89 -3.13 -12.36
N VAL A 258 19.21 -2.03 -11.68
CA VAL A 258 20.58 -1.48 -11.60
C VAL A 258 21.17 -1.60 -10.19
N ARG A 259 20.32 -1.79 -9.18
CA ARG A 259 20.75 -1.97 -7.79
C ARG A 259 19.68 -2.67 -6.98
N THR A 260 20.14 -3.42 -5.97
CA THR A 260 19.28 -3.94 -4.89
C THR A 260 19.86 -3.48 -3.55
N ILE A 261 18.99 -3.03 -2.66
CA ILE A 261 19.28 -2.78 -1.25
C ILE A 261 18.66 -3.95 -0.49
N PRO A 262 19.45 -4.94 -0.09
CA PRO A 262 18.92 -6.13 0.57
C PRO A 262 18.53 -5.81 2.00
N GLU A 263 17.45 -6.44 2.51
CA GLU A 263 17.00 -6.33 3.89
C GLU A 263 16.95 -4.87 4.35
N ALA A 264 16.31 -4.02 3.53
CA ALA A 264 16.38 -2.57 3.67
C ALA A 264 15.92 -2.08 5.04
N ILE A 265 14.88 -2.69 5.60
CA ILE A 265 14.34 -2.37 6.93
C ILE A 265 14.85 -3.36 7.96
N SER A 266 14.65 -4.67 7.73
CA SER A 266 15.02 -5.71 8.69
C SER A 266 16.52 -5.75 8.98
N GLY A 267 17.38 -5.50 7.99
CA GLY A 267 18.82 -5.42 8.17
C GLY A 267 19.29 -4.24 9.04
N THR A 268 18.43 -3.22 9.18
CA THR A 268 18.70 -2.03 10.02
C THR A 268 17.99 -2.11 11.36
N SER A 269 16.74 -2.57 11.40
CA SER A 269 15.93 -2.65 12.63
C SER A 269 16.23 -3.90 13.47
N GLY A 270 16.62 -4.99 12.83
CA GLY A 270 16.70 -6.31 13.41
C GLY A 270 15.37 -7.07 13.46
N ASP A 271 14.26 -6.42 13.09
CA ASP A 271 12.91 -6.97 13.09
C ASP A 271 12.41 -7.18 11.67
N SER A 272 11.65 -8.24 11.44
CA SER A 272 11.06 -8.54 10.13
C SER A 272 10.10 -7.47 9.66
N GLU A 273 10.15 -7.12 8.36
CA GLU A 273 9.17 -6.26 7.71
C GLU A 273 8.34 -7.06 6.70
N LEU A 274 7.02 -6.98 6.78
CA LEU A 274 6.10 -7.76 5.96
C LEU A 274 5.30 -6.91 4.95
N SER A 275 5.38 -5.59 5.02
CA SER A 275 4.70 -4.68 4.09
C SER A 275 5.42 -3.33 4.06
N MET A 276 6.08 -3.06 2.96
CA MET A 276 6.88 -1.86 2.77
C MET A 276 6.27 -0.95 1.71
N ARG A 277 6.31 0.37 1.95
CA ARG A 277 6.02 1.39 0.93
C ARG A 277 7.29 2.16 0.61
N VAL A 278 7.42 2.60 -0.62
CA VAL A 278 8.61 3.33 -1.08
C VAL A 278 8.26 4.65 -1.71
N ALA A 279 9.11 5.65 -1.49
CA ALA A 279 9.07 6.93 -2.18
C ALA A 279 10.50 7.36 -2.55
N VAL A 280 10.63 8.17 -3.58
CA VAL A 280 11.91 8.72 -4.02
C VAL A 280 11.81 10.22 -4.17
N ASP A 281 12.80 10.97 -3.66
CA ASP A 281 12.85 12.42 -3.82
C ASP A 281 13.53 12.85 -5.14
N GLY A 282 13.51 14.15 -5.43
CA GLY A 282 14.12 14.72 -6.63
C GLY A 282 15.65 14.55 -6.71
N ALA A 283 16.32 14.29 -5.59
CA ALA A 283 17.76 14.01 -5.52
C ALA A 283 18.08 12.52 -5.70
N GLY A 284 17.06 11.66 -5.72
CA GLY A 284 17.17 10.22 -5.82
C GLY A 284 17.38 9.52 -4.48
N ASN A 285 17.19 10.21 -3.34
CA ASN A 285 17.14 9.53 -2.05
C ASN A 285 15.86 8.69 -1.96
N ILE A 286 15.99 7.52 -1.34
CA ILE A 286 14.92 6.53 -1.22
C ILE A 286 14.42 6.52 0.22
N PHE A 287 13.11 6.51 0.36
CA PHE A 287 12.42 6.43 1.65
C PHE A 287 11.58 5.17 1.68
N ALA A 288 11.83 4.30 2.65
CA ALA A 288 11.09 3.07 2.87
C ALA A 288 10.27 3.19 4.16
N LEU A 289 8.95 3.13 4.05
CA LEU A 289 8.05 3.06 5.19
C LEU A 289 7.83 1.60 5.56
N GLY A 290 8.33 1.21 6.72
CA GLY A 290 8.05 -0.09 7.34
C GLY A 290 6.75 -0.01 8.12
N ARG A 291 5.75 -0.77 7.67
CA ARG A 291 4.42 -0.77 8.29
C ARG A 291 4.36 -1.62 9.56
N PHE A 292 5.25 -2.60 9.69
CA PHE A 292 5.41 -3.43 10.88
C PHE A 292 6.50 -2.92 11.81
N ASN A 293 7.45 -2.14 11.28
CA ASN A 293 8.51 -1.49 12.06
C ASN A 293 8.15 -0.05 12.49
N ASP A 294 6.96 0.45 12.12
CA ASP A 294 6.45 1.77 12.45
C ASP A 294 7.48 2.90 12.25
N GLY A 295 8.18 2.87 11.12
CA GLY A 295 9.26 3.81 10.86
C GLY A 295 9.53 4.06 9.38
N VAL A 296 10.14 5.20 9.10
CA VAL A 296 10.67 5.54 7.78
C VAL A 296 12.18 5.39 7.81
N PHE A 297 12.72 4.66 6.85
CA PHE A 297 14.15 4.40 6.67
C PHE A 297 14.60 5.12 5.40
N LYS A 298 15.55 6.03 5.53
CA LYS A 298 16.09 6.82 4.44
C LYS A 298 17.41 6.26 3.95
N PHE A 299 17.52 6.15 2.63
CA PHE A 299 18.74 5.73 1.93
C PHE A 299 19.15 6.81 0.94
N GLY A 300 20.44 6.96 0.74
CA GLY A 300 20.97 7.81 -0.32
C GLY A 300 20.71 7.22 -1.72
N ARG A 301 20.93 8.02 -2.75
CA ARG A 301 20.88 7.56 -4.14
C ARG A 301 21.84 6.39 -4.40
N ASP A 302 22.92 6.28 -3.63
CA ASP A 302 23.88 5.16 -3.70
C ASP A 302 23.40 3.90 -2.95
N GLY A 303 22.24 3.95 -2.32
CA GLY A 303 21.63 2.85 -1.55
C GLY A 303 22.16 2.71 -0.13
N LYS A 304 23.01 3.62 0.34
CA LYS A 304 23.48 3.57 1.72
C LYS A 304 22.44 4.13 2.67
N PHE A 305 22.26 3.43 3.80
CA PHE A 305 21.41 3.90 4.88
C PHE A 305 21.90 5.26 5.43
N ILE A 306 20.98 6.19 5.60
CA ILE A 306 21.25 7.53 6.13
C ILE A 306 20.72 7.66 7.54
N ASN A 307 19.40 7.50 7.72
CA ASN A 307 18.76 7.60 9.04
C ASN A 307 17.40 6.89 9.06
N ARG A 308 16.85 6.77 10.27
CA ARG A 308 15.50 6.29 10.55
C ARG A 308 14.77 7.32 11.41
N PHE A 309 13.47 7.50 11.17
CA PHE A 309 12.59 8.30 12.03
C PHE A 309 11.19 7.67 12.10
N GLY A 310 10.40 8.11 13.07
CA GLY A 310 9.13 7.50 13.41
C GLY A 310 9.29 6.29 14.35
N SER A 311 8.22 5.96 15.02
CA SER A 311 8.06 4.78 15.90
C SER A 311 6.58 4.55 16.16
N ALA A 312 6.20 3.39 16.69
CA ALA A 312 4.84 3.13 17.14
C ALA A 312 4.40 4.11 18.24
N GLY A 313 3.17 4.59 18.18
CA GLY A 313 2.56 5.39 19.24
C GLY A 313 1.67 6.53 18.77
N ASP A 314 1.25 7.37 19.73
CA ASP A 314 0.25 8.41 19.53
C ASP A 314 0.81 9.83 19.54
N GLN A 315 2.06 10.01 19.95
CA GLN A 315 2.67 11.33 19.97
C GLN A 315 3.00 11.84 18.56
N PRO A 316 3.17 13.15 18.37
CA PRO A 316 3.69 13.71 17.13
C PRO A 316 4.97 13.00 16.68
N GLY A 317 5.03 12.58 15.41
CA GLY A 317 6.16 11.82 14.88
C GLY A 317 6.14 10.32 15.17
N GLN A 318 5.14 9.81 15.90
CA GLN A 318 4.87 8.39 16.07
C GLN A 318 3.72 7.95 15.15
N PHE A 319 3.71 6.70 14.72
CA PHE A 319 2.72 6.17 13.80
C PHE A 319 1.73 5.22 14.48
N ARG A 320 0.48 5.30 14.03
CA ARG A 320 -0.55 4.31 14.32
C ARG A 320 -1.04 3.73 13.00
N ALA A 321 -0.52 2.58 12.62
CA ALA A 321 -0.83 1.91 11.35
C ALA A 321 -0.61 2.82 10.12
N ALA A 322 0.65 3.08 9.79
CA ALA A 322 1.01 3.83 8.59
C ALA A 322 0.67 3.08 7.30
N TYR A 323 0.15 3.78 6.29
CA TYR A 323 -0.36 3.20 5.04
C TYR A 323 0.39 3.65 3.80
N SER A 324 0.82 4.89 3.75
CA SER A 324 1.36 5.52 2.55
C SER A 324 2.45 6.52 2.88
N ILE A 325 3.34 6.76 1.91
CA ILE A 325 4.43 7.72 2.00
C ILE A 325 4.56 8.47 0.69
N ALA A 326 4.86 9.77 0.76
CA ALA A 326 5.22 10.60 -0.38
C ALA A 326 6.28 11.62 0.04
N VAL A 327 7.04 12.13 -0.93
CA VAL A 327 8.06 13.16 -0.70
C VAL A 327 7.79 14.32 -1.65
N ASP A 328 7.83 15.54 -1.13
CA ASP A 328 7.59 16.74 -1.92
C ASP A 328 8.87 17.28 -2.59
N GLY A 329 8.72 18.31 -3.44
CA GLY A 329 9.83 18.93 -4.15
C GLY A 329 10.87 19.62 -3.25
N TYR A 330 10.56 19.80 -1.98
CA TYR A 330 11.47 20.37 -0.97
C TYR A 330 12.15 19.28 -0.11
N GLY A 331 11.84 18.00 -0.37
CA GLY A 331 12.37 16.87 0.38
C GLY A 331 11.63 16.60 1.70
N ARG A 332 10.48 17.24 1.96
CA ARG A 332 9.65 16.92 3.13
C ARG A 332 8.95 15.61 2.90
N VAL A 333 8.86 14.80 3.96
CA VAL A 333 8.27 13.46 3.93
C VAL A 333 6.87 13.50 4.55
N TYR A 334 5.91 12.93 3.84
CA TYR A 334 4.51 12.85 4.22
C TYR A 334 4.16 11.39 4.45
N VAL A 335 3.67 11.07 5.64
CA VAL A 335 3.28 9.71 6.03
C VAL A 335 1.81 9.70 6.43
N GLY A 336 1.00 8.97 5.66
CA GLY A 336 -0.42 8.77 5.96
C GLY A 336 -0.58 7.65 6.98
N ASP A 337 -1.22 7.97 8.11
CA ASP A 337 -1.60 7.00 9.14
C ASP A 337 -3.03 7.23 9.63
N MET A 338 -3.49 6.54 10.67
CA MET A 338 -4.83 6.69 11.22
C MET A 338 -5.09 8.07 11.86
N LYS A 339 -4.06 8.87 12.12
CA LYS A 339 -4.19 10.21 12.72
C LYS A 339 -4.26 11.32 11.67
N GLY A 340 -4.06 10.99 10.41
CA GLY A 340 -3.97 11.92 9.30
C GLY A 340 -2.67 11.76 8.52
N ILE A 341 -2.20 12.81 7.87
CA ILE A 341 -0.92 12.82 7.16
C ILE A 341 0.09 13.59 7.98
N GLN A 342 1.03 12.90 8.58
CA GLN A 342 2.12 13.51 9.33
C GLN A 342 3.22 14.00 8.38
N VAL A 343 3.74 15.21 8.63
CA VAL A 343 4.73 15.86 7.79
C VAL A 343 6.04 16.00 8.55
N PHE A 344 7.12 15.63 7.89
CA PHE A 344 8.47 15.67 8.43
C PHE A 344 9.40 16.47 7.52
N ASP A 345 10.45 17.07 8.04
CA ASP A 345 11.52 17.62 7.21
C ASP A 345 12.37 16.48 6.59
N ALA A 346 13.31 16.86 5.73
CA ALA A 346 14.19 15.90 5.03
C ALA A 346 15.06 15.04 5.97
N ASN A 347 15.20 15.43 7.23
CA ASN A 347 15.97 14.72 8.26
C ASN A 347 15.10 13.91 9.22
N GLY A 348 13.77 13.93 9.03
CA GLY A 348 12.80 13.17 9.82
C GLY A 348 12.32 13.88 11.09
N ARG A 349 12.54 15.20 11.23
CA ARG A 349 11.94 15.99 12.30
C ARG A 349 10.47 16.26 11.96
N TYR A 350 9.56 15.94 12.90
CA TYR A 350 8.15 16.23 12.78
C TYR A 350 7.90 17.75 12.62
N LEU A 351 7.08 18.11 11.65
CA LEU A 351 6.70 19.49 11.35
C LEU A 351 5.24 19.77 11.67
N SER A 352 4.33 18.93 11.18
CA SER A 352 2.89 19.16 11.24
C SER A 352 2.07 17.91 10.95
N VAL A 353 0.75 18.03 11.00
CA VAL A 353 -0.22 17.03 10.54
C VAL A 353 -1.27 17.69 9.66
N ILE A 354 -1.63 17.03 8.56
CA ILE A 354 -2.77 17.37 7.72
C ILE A 354 -3.92 16.46 8.13
N ASN A 355 -5.01 17.05 8.62
CA ASN A 355 -6.21 16.29 8.95
C ASN A 355 -6.94 15.88 7.67
N VAL A 356 -7.23 14.59 7.53
CA VAL A 356 -8.01 14.01 6.43
C VAL A 356 -9.26 13.34 6.99
N LYS A 357 -10.35 13.33 6.22
CA LYS A 357 -11.63 12.73 6.68
C LYS A 357 -11.53 11.24 6.91
N ASN A 358 -10.74 10.56 6.07
CA ASN A 358 -10.50 9.12 6.10
C ASN A 358 -9.00 8.86 6.09
N VAL A 359 -8.60 7.59 6.05
CA VAL A 359 -7.19 7.20 5.95
C VAL A 359 -6.64 7.54 4.57
N ALA A 360 -5.48 8.19 4.52
CA ALA A 360 -4.71 8.42 3.29
C ALA A 360 -4.03 7.11 2.85
N PHE A 361 -4.71 6.31 2.02
CA PHE A 361 -4.19 5.02 1.57
C PHE A 361 -3.10 5.14 0.50
N GLY A 362 -3.15 6.18 -0.33
CA GLY A 362 -2.16 6.50 -1.33
C GLY A 362 -1.97 8.01 -1.44
N MET A 363 -0.75 8.41 -1.72
CA MET A 363 -0.35 9.81 -1.85
C MET A 363 0.69 9.98 -2.96
N VAL A 364 0.63 11.10 -3.69
CA VAL A 364 1.63 11.48 -4.68
C VAL A 364 1.71 12.99 -4.82
N PHE A 365 2.89 13.52 -5.13
CA PHE A 365 3.08 14.91 -5.54
C PHE A 365 3.19 15.01 -7.05
N ASN A 366 2.64 16.08 -7.63
CA ASN A 366 2.89 16.45 -9.02
C ASN A 366 4.08 17.43 -9.14
N ASP A 367 4.42 17.79 -10.37
CA ASP A 367 5.53 18.73 -10.67
C ASP A 367 5.29 20.18 -10.15
N LYS A 368 4.05 20.52 -9.77
CA LYS A 368 3.69 21.78 -9.13
C LYS A 368 3.78 21.74 -7.61
N ASN A 369 4.25 20.65 -7.06
CA ASN A 369 4.30 20.39 -5.62
C ASN A 369 2.93 20.39 -4.95
N GLU A 370 1.88 19.97 -5.67
CA GLU A 370 0.56 19.77 -5.14
C GLU A 370 0.39 18.31 -4.70
N LEU A 371 -0.17 18.09 -3.50
CA LEU A 371 -0.37 16.74 -2.93
C LEU A 371 -1.72 16.18 -3.33
N PHE A 372 -1.73 15.01 -3.93
CA PHE A 372 -2.93 14.23 -4.21
C PHE A 372 -3.01 13.07 -3.22
N VAL A 373 -4.19 12.89 -2.66
CA VAL A 373 -4.49 11.87 -1.63
C VAL A 373 -5.70 11.07 -2.06
N VAL A 374 -5.59 9.75 -2.02
CA VAL A 374 -6.74 8.87 -2.19
C VAL A 374 -7.16 8.28 -0.85
N ALA A 375 -8.46 8.33 -0.57
CA ALA A 375 -9.06 7.93 0.71
C ALA A 375 -10.33 7.09 0.49
N ARG A 376 -10.17 5.92 -0.11
CA ARG A 376 -11.16 4.88 -0.44
C ARG A 376 -12.23 5.30 -1.45
N ASP A 377 -13.01 6.31 -1.15
CA ASP A 377 -14.20 6.74 -1.91
C ASP A 377 -14.03 8.12 -2.55
N HIS A 378 -12.93 8.81 -2.27
CA HIS A 378 -12.66 10.13 -2.84
C HIS A 378 -11.17 10.41 -3.03
N VAL A 379 -10.89 11.45 -3.83
CA VAL A 379 -9.58 11.99 -4.11
C VAL A 379 -9.56 13.44 -3.68
N VAL A 380 -8.56 13.81 -2.89
CA VAL A 380 -8.38 15.19 -2.43
C VAL A 380 -7.05 15.73 -2.96
N LYS A 381 -7.08 16.94 -3.51
CA LYS A 381 -5.89 17.68 -3.91
C LYS A 381 -5.63 18.80 -2.93
N TYR A 382 -4.41 18.91 -2.47
CA TYR A 382 -3.97 19.96 -1.53
C TYR A 382 -2.88 20.83 -2.12
N ALA A 383 -2.95 22.12 -1.84
CA ALA A 383 -1.79 23.00 -1.89
C ALA A 383 -1.03 22.90 -0.57
N VAL A 384 0.28 22.70 -0.64
CA VAL A 384 1.18 22.70 0.52
C VAL A 384 2.06 23.93 0.50
N PRO A 385 2.38 24.55 1.67
CA PRO A 385 3.17 25.76 1.70
C PRO A 385 4.62 25.49 1.24
N ALA A 386 5.25 26.48 0.65
CA ALA A 386 6.71 26.49 0.56
C ALA A 386 7.34 26.51 1.97
N PRO A 387 8.58 26.05 2.14
CA PRO A 387 9.31 26.10 3.42
C PRO A 387 9.47 27.51 3.95
#